data_fd860f7a5bd19246f54b5bc67fc30244
#
_entry.id   fd860f7a5bd19246f54b5bc67fc30244
#
_cell.length_a   1.000
_cell.length_b   1.000
_cell.length_c   1.000
_cell.angle_alpha   90.00
_cell.angle_beta   90.00
_cell.angle_gamma   90.00
#
_symmetry.space_group_name_H-M   'P 1'
#
loop_
_entity.id
_entity.type
_entity.pdbx_description
1 polymer ?
#
loop_
_entity_poly.entity_id
_entity_poly.type
_entity_poly.pdbx_seq_one_letter_code
_entity_poly.pdbx_strand_id
1 'polypeptide(L)'
;MSLNGTMKRAATTVVAVTASLLVYTSAQAAIPASAFADPYQAVPAVAANQSQVVYYRDGTAGHLANTAHVYIDNEFHTSLLPGGYTVFCVAPGTHGLNAVLDDAPRYEGKKSQPRTTLEGGKTYFLKVSEAGAVLPTAVTRADAENALVRSPRQVHVLSRASAVKACNHIAPVEPQVYTLSGDVLFAFGKAGYEDVREDGRRAVAAIVTELKKDGVALDRIDVVGHTDPIGSDAANETLGLTRAQTVRQMLIESGLSVGSITVQSKGRRELLVDDCLGNRQQLIACNSPNRRVVIQVYARRE
;
A
#
# COMPACT_ATOMS: atom_id res chain seq x y z
N MET A 1 -21.05 -73.49 80.79
CA MET A 1 -20.13 -73.94 79.72
C MET A 1 -20.00 -72.82 78.72
N SER A 2 -18.84 -72.17 78.72
CA SER A 2 -18.52 -70.99 77.96
C SER A 2 -17.93 -71.40 76.62
N LEU A 3 -18.35 -70.79 75.51
CA LEU A 3 -17.65 -70.78 74.24
C LEU A 3 -17.50 -69.38 73.71
N ASN A 4 -16.27 -68.93 73.88
CA ASN A 4 -15.77 -67.68 73.29
C ASN A 4 -15.57 -67.86 71.74
N GLY A 5 -16.28 -67.11 70.99
CA GLY A 5 -16.07 -67.04 69.52
C GLY A 5 -15.39 -65.71 69.17
N THR A 6 -14.11 -65.77 68.81
CA THR A 6 -13.28 -64.65 68.43
C THR A 6 -13.59 -64.24 66.98
N MET A 7 -14.16 -63.04 66.81
CA MET A 7 -14.37 -62.44 65.48
C MET A 7 -13.08 -61.82 64.97
N LYS A 8 -12.49 -62.35 63.87
CA LYS A 8 -11.38 -61.71 63.18
C LYS A 8 -11.95 -60.63 62.24
N ARG A 9 -11.59 -59.38 62.49
CA ARG A 9 -11.88 -58.29 61.52
C ARG A 9 -10.84 -58.32 60.42
N ALA A 10 -11.29 -58.47 59.19
CA ALA A 10 -10.48 -58.30 58.00
C ALA A 10 -10.37 -56.79 57.68
N ALA A 11 -9.17 -56.27 57.67
CA ALA A 11 -8.88 -54.88 57.27
C ALA A 11 -8.75 -54.87 55.75
N THR A 12 -9.68 -54.19 55.04
CA THR A 12 -9.62 -53.99 53.60
C THR A 12 -8.82 -52.70 53.33
N THR A 13 -7.61 -52.86 52.84
CA THR A 13 -6.75 -51.72 52.46
C THR A 13 -7.20 -51.21 51.10
N VAL A 14 -7.80 -50.04 51.05
CA VAL A 14 -8.14 -49.34 49.77
C VAL A 14 -6.88 -48.62 49.30
N VAL A 15 -6.27 -49.09 48.23
CA VAL A 15 -5.18 -48.41 47.52
C VAL A 15 -5.82 -47.39 46.58
N ALA A 16 -5.74 -46.09 46.95
CA ALA A 16 -6.13 -44.98 46.06
C ALA A 16 -5.04 -44.76 45.00
N VAL A 17 -5.30 -45.15 43.77
CA VAL A 17 -4.45 -44.84 42.61
C VAL A 17 -4.80 -43.43 42.18
N THR A 18 -3.98 -42.43 42.55
CA THR A 18 -4.05 -41.06 42.03
C THR A 18 -3.46 -41.06 40.62
N ALA A 19 -4.32 -41.04 39.60
CA ALA A 19 -3.92 -40.82 38.19
C ALA A 19 -3.54 -39.33 38.05
N SER A 20 -2.25 -38.99 38.05
CA SER A 20 -1.75 -37.69 37.71
C SER A 20 -1.92 -37.47 36.20
N LEU A 21 -2.94 -36.69 35.79
CA LEU A 21 -3.10 -36.20 34.42
C LEU A 21 -1.97 -35.17 34.18
N LEU A 22 -0.92 -35.60 33.48
CA LEU A 22 0.08 -34.68 32.89
C LEU A 22 -0.58 -33.93 31.75
N VAL A 23 -1.05 -32.73 32.04
CA VAL A 23 -1.47 -31.78 30.98
C VAL A 23 -0.20 -31.32 30.27
N TYR A 24 0.08 -31.91 29.09
CA TYR A 24 1.09 -31.37 28.19
C TYR A 24 0.54 -30.08 27.58
N THR A 25 0.86 -28.94 28.19
CA THR A 25 0.71 -27.66 27.52
C THR A 25 1.78 -27.61 26.44
N SER A 26 1.38 -27.84 25.18
CA SER A 26 2.23 -27.53 24.03
C SER A 26 2.50 -26.04 24.04
N ALA A 27 3.68 -25.63 24.49
CA ALA A 27 4.15 -24.27 24.34
C ALA A 27 4.26 -24.02 22.84
N GLN A 28 3.30 -23.32 22.28
CA GLN A 28 3.40 -22.80 20.91
C GLN A 28 4.55 -21.80 20.90
N ALA A 29 5.59 -22.11 20.15
CA ALA A 29 6.72 -21.22 19.98
C ALA A 29 6.23 -19.91 19.32
N ALA A 30 6.28 -18.83 20.07
CA ALA A 30 5.98 -17.50 19.54
C ALA A 30 6.98 -17.16 18.41
N ILE A 31 6.49 -16.57 17.33
CA ILE A 31 7.36 -16.09 16.25
C ILE A 31 8.29 -15.02 16.84
N PRO A 32 9.61 -15.16 16.72
CA PRO A 32 10.54 -14.18 17.28
C PRO A 32 10.40 -12.83 16.55
N ALA A 33 10.37 -11.73 17.29
CA ALA A 33 10.28 -10.38 16.71
C ALA A 33 11.43 -10.10 15.71
N SER A 34 12.60 -10.73 15.90
CA SER A 34 13.75 -10.64 15.00
C SER A 34 13.53 -11.25 13.61
N ALA A 35 12.43 -11.99 13.42
CA ALA A 35 12.06 -12.51 12.08
C ALA A 35 11.52 -11.40 11.17
N PHE A 36 11.20 -10.25 11.71
CA PHE A 36 10.55 -9.16 11.01
C PHE A 36 11.31 -7.85 11.12
N ALA A 37 11.22 -7.02 10.07
CA ALA A 37 11.68 -5.64 10.04
C ALA A 37 10.47 -4.68 10.11
N ASP A 38 10.68 -3.46 9.59
CA ASP A 38 9.70 -2.39 9.59
C ASP A 38 8.35 -2.79 8.96
N PRO A 39 7.25 -2.15 9.39
CA PRO A 39 5.95 -2.28 8.76
C PRO A 39 6.02 -1.94 7.26
N TYR A 40 5.02 -2.43 6.52
CA TYR A 40 4.91 -2.21 5.09
C TYR A 40 5.00 -0.71 4.74
N GLN A 41 5.83 -0.43 3.77
CA GLN A 41 5.85 0.83 3.04
C GLN A 41 5.57 0.55 1.58
N ALA A 42 4.85 1.46 0.91
CA ALA A 42 4.50 1.30 -0.48
C ALA A 42 5.76 1.01 -1.33
N VAL A 43 5.77 -0.15 -1.99
CA VAL A 43 6.92 -0.57 -2.78
C VAL A 43 7.08 0.33 -4.00
N PRO A 44 8.31 0.85 -4.25
CA PRO A 44 8.57 1.70 -5.41
C PRO A 44 8.38 0.93 -6.73
N ALA A 45 8.21 1.67 -7.83
CA ALA A 45 8.18 1.09 -9.17
C ALA A 45 9.53 0.43 -9.53
N VAL A 46 9.49 -0.56 -10.41
CA VAL A 46 10.69 -1.25 -10.91
C VAL A 46 10.90 -0.98 -12.39
N ALA A 47 12.14 -1.17 -12.84
CA ALA A 47 12.51 -0.99 -14.24
C ALA A 47 11.75 -1.98 -15.16
N ALA A 48 11.56 -1.61 -16.43
CA ALA A 48 10.79 -2.39 -17.41
C ALA A 48 11.38 -3.80 -17.67
N ASN A 49 12.64 -4.03 -17.33
CA ASN A 49 13.29 -5.34 -17.42
C ASN A 49 13.09 -6.23 -16.18
N GLN A 50 12.26 -5.80 -15.24
CA GLN A 50 11.88 -6.57 -14.05
C GLN A 50 10.38 -6.53 -13.80
N SER A 51 9.87 -7.60 -13.20
CA SER A 51 8.52 -7.69 -12.63
C SER A 51 8.66 -7.86 -11.13
N GLN A 52 8.03 -6.99 -10.34
CA GLN A 52 8.06 -7.05 -8.89
C GLN A 52 6.90 -7.88 -8.35
N VAL A 53 7.18 -8.71 -7.37
CA VAL A 53 6.19 -9.56 -6.70
C VAL A 53 6.23 -9.32 -5.20
N VAL A 54 5.06 -9.06 -4.63
CA VAL A 54 4.83 -8.93 -3.19
C VAL A 54 3.96 -10.10 -2.74
N TYR A 55 4.54 -11.04 -1.99
CA TYR A 55 3.78 -12.11 -1.33
C TYR A 55 3.46 -11.72 0.10
N TYR A 56 2.22 -11.95 0.53
CA TYR A 56 1.82 -11.66 1.91
C TYR A 56 0.80 -12.66 2.46
N ARG A 57 0.70 -12.71 3.79
CA ARG A 57 -0.26 -13.51 4.55
C ARG A 57 -1.05 -12.66 5.52
N ASP A 58 -2.30 -13.04 5.79
CA ASP A 58 -3.10 -12.43 6.85
C ASP A 58 -2.51 -12.77 8.23
N GLY A 59 -2.50 -11.76 9.13
CA GLY A 59 -2.05 -11.94 10.51
C GLY A 59 -3.06 -12.62 11.42
N THR A 60 -4.31 -12.75 10.99
CA THR A 60 -5.44 -13.26 11.78
C THR A 60 -5.68 -14.77 11.62
N ALA A 61 -4.95 -15.45 10.75
CA ALA A 61 -5.07 -16.89 10.61
C ALA A 61 -4.69 -17.58 11.93
N GLY A 62 -5.68 -18.16 12.61
CA GLY A 62 -5.59 -18.71 13.96
C GLY A 62 -4.63 -19.89 14.17
N HIS A 63 -3.69 -20.09 13.26
CA HIS A 63 -2.68 -21.14 13.29
C HIS A 63 -1.29 -20.51 13.17
N LEU A 64 -0.83 -19.93 14.26
CA LEU A 64 0.48 -19.27 14.38
C LEU A 64 1.70 -20.18 14.14
N ALA A 65 1.51 -21.48 13.96
CA ALA A 65 2.59 -22.44 13.79
C ALA A 65 2.96 -22.72 12.33
N ASN A 66 2.08 -22.40 11.36
CA ASN A 66 2.21 -22.85 9.98
C ASN A 66 2.98 -21.81 9.14
N THR A 67 4.00 -22.26 8.43
CA THR A 67 4.70 -21.44 7.44
C THR A 67 4.14 -21.71 6.03
N ALA A 68 4.10 -20.69 5.19
CA ALA A 68 3.81 -20.86 3.78
C ALA A 68 5.12 -20.96 2.99
N HIS A 69 5.41 -22.11 2.43
CA HIS A 69 6.57 -22.29 1.57
C HIS A 69 6.29 -21.67 0.20
N VAL A 70 7.01 -20.60 -0.13
CA VAL A 70 6.90 -19.88 -1.40
C VAL A 70 7.89 -20.47 -2.39
N TYR A 71 7.41 -20.81 -3.58
CA TYR A 71 8.22 -21.36 -4.67
C TYR A 71 8.09 -20.48 -5.92
N ILE A 72 9.21 -20.26 -6.58
CA ILE A 72 9.31 -19.54 -7.83
C ILE A 72 9.95 -20.49 -8.85
N ASP A 73 9.26 -20.77 -9.94
CA ASP A 73 9.68 -21.73 -10.97
C ASP A 73 10.10 -23.10 -10.38
N ASN A 74 9.32 -23.58 -9.41
CA ASN A 74 9.51 -24.84 -8.66
C ASN A 74 10.74 -24.84 -7.71
N GLU A 75 11.41 -23.71 -7.54
CA GLU A 75 12.53 -23.56 -6.61
C GLU A 75 12.08 -22.82 -5.34
N PHE A 76 12.58 -23.28 -4.19
CA PHE A 76 12.24 -22.68 -2.90
C PHE A 76 12.75 -21.25 -2.76
N HIS A 77 11.88 -20.33 -2.44
CA HIS A 77 12.23 -18.93 -2.17
C HIS A 77 12.28 -18.63 -0.67
N THR A 78 11.21 -18.87 0.06
CA THR A 78 11.14 -18.59 1.51
C THR A 78 10.01 -19.35 2.19
N SER A 79 10.09 -19.45 3.53
CA SER A 79 8.97 -19.84 4.39
C SER A 79 8.33 -18.59 4.97
N LEU A 80 7.22 -18.15 4.41
CA LEU A 80 6.55 -16.92 4.80
C LEU A 80 5.70 -17.16 6.06
N LEU A 81 5.97 -16.37 7.09
CA LEU A 81 5.29 -16.40 8.38
C LEU A 81 3.93 -15.70 8.33
N PRO A 82 2.95 -16.08 9.19
CA PRO A 82 1.68 -15.40 9.30
C PRO A 82 1.86 -13.89 9.58
N GLY A 83 1.06 -13.07 8.92
CA GLY A 83 1.10 -11.61 9.03
C GLY A 83 2.29 -10.92 8.36
N GLY A 84 3.25 -11.70 7.85
CA GLY A 84 4.43 -11.16 7.17
C GLY A 84 4.25 -10.99 5.66
N TYR A 85 5.16 -10.23 5.06
CA TYR A 85 5.30 -10.14 3.62
C TYR A 85 6.76 -10.24 3.16
N THR A 86 6.94 -10.59 1.90
CA THR A 86 8.25 -10.58 1.21
C THR A 86 8.12 -9.91 -0.15
N VAL A 87 9.22 -9.30 -0.61
CA VAL A 87 9.29 -8.62 -1.92
C VAL A 87 10.52 -9.13 -2.66
N PHE A 88 10.34 -9.44 -3.94
CA PHE A 88 11.41 -9.82 -4.84
C PHE A 88 11.07 -9.44 -6.28
N CYS A 89 12.05 -9.54 -7.15
CA CYS A 89 11.85 -9.32 -8.58
C CYS A 89 12.28 -10.55 -9.39
N VAL A 90 11.63 -10.72 -10.54
CA VAL A 90 11.99 -11.69 -11.58
C VAL A 90 12.08 -10.98 -12.93
N ALA A 91 12.65 -11.61 -13.93
CA ALA A 91 12.59 -11.11 -15.30
C ALA A 91 11.11 -11.10 -15.78
N PRO A 92 10.70 -10.21 -16.70
CA PRO A 92 9.41 -10.34 -17.36
C PRO A 92 9.31 -11.66 -18.11
N GLY A 93 8.13 -12.26 -18.09
CA GLY A 93 7.90 -13.56 -18.73
C GLY A 93 6.97 -14.46 -17.94
N THR A 94 6.98 -15.75 -18.27
CA THR A 94 6.08 -16.74 -17.68
C THR A 94 6.75 -17.46 -16.52
N HIS A 95 6.19 -17.31 -15.31
CA HIS A 95 6.69 -17.87 -14.06
C HIS A 95 5.67 -18.73 -13.35
N GLY A 96 6.14 -19.76 -12.64
CA GLY A 96 5.38 -20.49 -11.64
C GLY A 96 5.49 -19.77 -10.29
N LEU A 97 4.35 -19.39 -9.70
CA LEU A 97 4.28 -18.64 -8.45
C LEU A 97 3.38 -19.40 -7.48
N ASN A 98 3.98 -20.17 -6.58
CA ASN A 98 3.25 -21.06 -5.67
C ASN A 98 3.50 -20.70 -4.22
N ALA A 99 2.52 -20.97 -3.36
CA ALA A 99 2.66 -20.86 -1.92
C ALA A 99 1.88 -22.00 -1.25
N VAL A 100 2.56 -22.88 -0.53
CA VAL A 100 1.97 -24.07 0.08
C VAL A 100 2.17 -24.03 1.59
N LEU A 101 1.07 -24.17 2.33
CA LEU A 101 1.13 -24.23 3.78
C LEU A 101 1.72 -25.58 4.22
N ASP A 102 2.62 -25.55 5.21
CA ASP A 102 3.25 -26.73 5.82
C ASP A 102 3.75 -27.77 4.84
N ASP A 103 4.44 -27.33 3.80
CA ASP A 103 4.85 -28.17 2.68
C ASP A 103 5.96 -29.19 3.00
N ALA A 104 6.60 -29.10 4.17
CA ALA A 104 7.57 -30.10 4.61
C ALA A 104 6.86 -31.31 5.27
N PRO A 105 7.31 -32.56 5.04
CA PRO A 105 8.43 -32.98 4.20
C PRO A 105 8.08 -33.32 2.74
N ARG A 106 6.84 -33.06 2.32
CA ARG A 106 6.32 -33.49 1.01
C ARG A 106 6.80 -32.63 -0.15
N TYR A 107 7.03 -31.33 0.09
CA TYR A 107 7.49 -30.35 -0.90
C TYR A 107 6.67 -30.32 -2.20
N GLU A 108 5.33 -30.37 -2.05
CA GLU A 108 4.38 -30.36 -3.16
C GLU A 108 4.52 -29.11 -4.04
N GLY A 109 4.92 -27.98 -3.45
CA GLY A 109 5.15 -26.74 -4.16
C GLY A 109 6.31 -26.78 -5.18
N LYS A 110 7.16 -27.81 -5.14
CA LYS A 110 8.20 -28.06 -6.15
C LYS A 110 7.68 -28.76 -7.40
N LYS A 111 6.47 -29.30 -7.36
CA LYS A 111 5.88 -29.95 -8.53
C LYS A 111 5.48 -28.90 -9.56
N SER A 112 5.37 -29.33 -10.82
CA SER A 112 4.90 -28.44 -11.89
C SER A 112 3.53 -27.86 -11.56
N GLN A 113 3.41 -26.55 -11.63
CA GLN A 113 2.21 -25.79 -11.29
C GLN A 113 1.81 -24.88 -12.46
N PRO A 114 0.56 -24.40 -12.49
CA PRO A 114 0.15 -23.38 -13.43
C PRO A 114 1.09 -22.18 -13.42
N ARG A 115 1.39 -21.67 -14.60
CA ARG A 115 2.29 -20.54 -14.81
C ARG A 115 1.51 -19.29 -15.20
N THR A 116 1.97 -18.14 -14.78
CA THR A 116 1.39 -16.83 -15.14
C THR A 116 2.43 -15.96 -15.83
N THR A 117 1.98 -15.10 -16.73
CA THR A 117 2.86 -14.14 -17.42
C THR A 117 2.92 -12.85 -16.62
N LEU A 118 4.13 -12.41 -16.31
CA LEU A 118 4.43 -11.16 -15.64
C LEU A 118 5.00 -10.15 -16.63
N GLU A 119 4.43 -8.96 -16.66
CA GLU A 119 4.86 -7.87 -17.50
C GLU A 119 5.93 -7.03 -16.79
N GLY A 120 6.90 -6.52 -17.54
CA GLY A 120 7.95 -5.66 -17.03
C GLY A 120 7.43 -4.31 -16.52
N GLY A 121 8.08 -3.77 -15.48
CA GLY A 121 7.70 -2.53 -14.84
C GLY A 121 6.46 -2.62 -13.93
N LYS A 122 5.84 -3.81 -13.83
CA LYS A 122 4.63 -4.01 -13.00
C LYS A 122 4.94 -4.65 -11.66
N THR A 123 4.09 -4.32 -10.68
CA THR A 123 4.08 -4.94 -9.34
C THR A 123 2.83 -5.80 -9.20
N TYR A 124 3.03 -7.04 -8.78
CA TYR A 124 1.99 -8.03 -8.55
C TYR A 124 1.88 -8.31 -7.05
N PHE A 125 0.67 -8.20 -6.50
CA PHE A 125 0.38 -8.51 -5.11
C PHE A 125 -0.31 -9.87 -5.03
N LEU A 126 0.30 -10.79 -4.30
CA LEU A 126 -0.12 -12.17 -4.20
C LEU A 126 -0.38 -12.52 -2.73
N LYS A 127 -1.64 -12.79 -2.41
CA LYS A 127 -2.06 -13.23 -1.09
C LYS A 127 -2.01 -14.76 -1.00
N VAL A 128 -1.33 -15.27 0.02
CA VAL A 128 -1.29 -16.71 0.29
C VAL A 128 -2.69 -17.18 0.69
N SER A 129 -3.12 -18.33 0.15
CA SER A 129 -4.39 -18.96 0.53
C SER A 129 -4.26 -19.69 1.86
N GLU A 130 -4.93 -19.19 2.89
CA GLU A 130 -5.00 -19.84 4.20
C GLU A 130 -5.92 -21.10 4.19
N ALA A 131 -6.69 -21.30 3.13
CA ALA A 131 -7.52 -22.49 2.93
C ALA A 131 -6.75 -23.68 2.29
N GLY A 132 -5.43 -23.57 2.12
CA GLY A 132 -4.57 -24.63 1.59
C GLY A 132 -4.51 -24.73 0.07
N ALA A 133 -5.04 -23.76 -0.68
CA ALA A 133 -4.83 -23.72 -2.12
C ALA A 133 -3.34 -23.42 -2.42
N VAL A 134 -2.78 -24.14 -3.39
CA VAL A 134 -1.38 -24.01 -3.80
C VAL A 134 -1.11 -22.68 -4.52
N LEU A 135 -2.11 -22.16 -5.24
CA LEU A 135 -2.00 -20.89 -5.96
C LEU A 135 -2.38 -19.73 -5.04
N PRO A 136 -1.55 -18.69 -4.96
CA PRO A 136 -1.90 -17.47 -4.29
C PRO A 136 -2.99 -16.72 -5.06
N THR A 137 -3.74 -15.91 -4.36
CA THR A 137 -4.75 -15.02 -4.95
C THR A 137 -4.10 -13.71 -5.37
N ALA A 138 -4.26 -13.33 -6.64
CA ALA A 138 -3.88 -12.01 -7.11
C ALA A 138 -4.85 -10.96 -6.54
N VAL A 139 -4.30 -9.86 -6.02
CA VAL A 139 -5.05 -8.78 -5.36
C VAL A 139 -4.68 -7.44 -5.99
N THR A 140 -5.62 -6.50 -6.04
CA THR A 140 -5.30 -5.16 -6.53
C THR A 140 -4.30 -4.47 -5.59
N ARG A 141 -3.52 -3.51 -6.11
CA ARG A 141 -2.57 -2.74 -5.29
C ARG A 141 -3.29 -2.08 -4.10
N ALA A 142 -4.43 -1.44 -4.34
CA ALA A 142 -5.16 -0.73 -3.29
C ALA A 142 -5.61 -1.65 -2.16
N ASP A 143 -6.19 -2.81 -2.49
CA ASP A 143 -6.65 -3.78 -1.50
C ASP A 143 -5.48 -4.42 -0.75
N ALA A 144 -4.38 -4.73 -1.46
CA ALA A 144 -3.19 -5.30 -0.85
C ALA A 144 -2.52 -4.30 0.10
N GLU A 145 -2.33 -3.05 -0.29
CA GLU A 145 -1.71 -2.01 0.54
C GLU A 145 -2.54 -1.71 1.77
N ASN A 146 -3.89 -1.71 1.67
CA ASN A 146 -4.77 -1.61 2.83
C ASN A 146 -4.60 -2.79 3.81
N ALA A 147 -4.46 -4.02 3.30
CA ALA A 147 -4.23 -5.19 4.13
C ALA A 147 -2.82 -5.20 4.76
N LEU A 148 -1.84 -4.68 4.05
CA LEU A 148 -0.42 -4.67 4.45
C LEU A 148 -0.03 -3.58 5.45
N VAL A 149 -0.85 -2.55 5.68
CA VAL A 149 -0.54 -1.36 6.52
C VAL A 149 0.18 -1.71 7.82
N ARG A 150 -0.14 -2.85 8.45
CA ARG A 150 0.45 -3.30 9.71
C ARG A 150 1.34 -4.54 9.55
N SER A 151 1.51 -5.04 8.35
CA SER A 151 2.29 -6.25 8.10
C SER A 151 3.78 -5.92 8.10
N PRO A 152 4.59 -6.56 8.95
CA PRO A 152 6.02 -6.36 8.94
C PRO A 152 6.67 -7.15 7.80
N ARG A 153 7.77 -6.61 7.27
CA ARG A 153 8.57 -7.31 6.27
C ARG A 153 9.34 -8.45 6.91
N GLN A 154 9.21 -9.66 6.36
CA GLN A 154 10.04 -10.77 6.81
C GLN A 154 11.49 -10.57 6.35
N VAL A 155 12.44 -10.57 7.30
CA VAL A 155 13.86 -10.30 7.00
C VAL A 155 14.64 -11.56 6.67
N HIS A 156 14.19 -12.72 7.12
CA HIS A 156 14.90 -13.97 6.89
C HIS A 156 14.38 -14.65 5.62
N VAL A 157 15.13 -14.43 4.52
CA VAL A 157 14.80 -15.01 3.21
C VAL A 157 16.03 -15.73 2.68
N LEU A 158 16.01 -17.08 2.76
CA LEU A 158 17.02 -17.94 2.16
C LEU A 158 16.50 -18.46 0.81
N SER A 159 16.59 -17.62 -0.21
CA SER A 159 16.16 -18.01 -1.55
C SER A 159 17.15 -18.98 -2.21
N ARG A 160 16.62 -20.06 -2.78
CA ARG A 160 17.31 -20.95 -3.72
C ARG A 160 16.73 -20.82 -5.13
N ALA A 161 15.73 -19.93 -5.31
CA ALA A 161 15.09 -19.71 -6.59
C ALA A 161 15.99 -18.86 -7.48
N SER A 162 16.50 -19.46 -8.55
CA SER A 162 17.48 -18.85 -9.47
C SER A 162 16.87 -17.67 -10.25
N ALA A 163 15.56 -17.68 -10.46
CA ALA A 163 14.82 -16.60 -11.11
C ALA A 163 14.73 -15.32 -10.26
N VAL A 164 14.88 -15.45 -8.93
CA VAL A 164 14.72 -14.33 -7.99
C VAL A 164 15.93 -13.42 -8.03
N LYS A 165 15.69 -12.12 -8.16
CA LYS A 165 16.70 -11.06 -8.18
C LYS A 165 16.32 -9.97 -7.18
N ALA A 166 17.32 -9.16 -6.78
CA ALA A 166 17.06 -7.89 -6.12
C ALA A 166 16.29 -6.96 -7.06
N CYS A 167 15.35 -6.20 -6.50
CA CYS A 167 14.59 -5.24 -7.29
C CYS A 167 15.42 -3.98 -7.58
N ASN A 168 15.51 -3.60 -8.84
CA ASN A 168 16.06 -2.32 -9.28
C ASN A 168 14.92 -1.30 -9.28
N HIS A 169 14.73 -0.63 -8.16
CA HIS A 169 13.70 0.36 -8.02
C HIS A 169 14.05 1.61 -8.81
N ILE A 170 13.03 2.12 -9.49
CA ILE A 170 13.12 3.42 -10.16
C ILE A 170 12.81 4.48 -9.11
N ALA A 171 13.71 5.45 -8.91
CA ALA A 171 13.43 6.58 -8.05
C ALA A 171 12.13 7.27 -8.49
N PRO A 172 11.24 7.73 -7.58
CA PRO A 172 10.08 8.52 -7.95
C PRO A 172 10.50 9.66 -8.88
N VAL A 173 9.70 9.96 -9.91
CA VAL A 173 9.91 11.19 -10.68
C VAL A 173 9.40 12.33 -9.81
N GLU A 174 10.30 13.17 -9.34
CA GLU A 174 9.89 14.41 -8.69
C GLU A 174 9.13 15.25 -9.71
N PRO A 175 7.89 15.68 -9.41
CA PRO A 175 7.15 16.52 -10.32
C PRO A 175 7.74 17.94 -10.35
N GLN A 176 7.71 18.56 -11.52
CA GLN A 176 7.83 20.01 -11.59
C GLN A 176 6.54 20.62 -11.06
N VAL A 177 6.64 21.48 -10.06
CA VAL A 177 5.47 22.01 -9.33
C VAL A 177 5.26 23.49 -9.64
N TYR A 178 4.08 23.81 -10.14
CA TYR A 178 3.62 25.17 -10.34
C TYR A 178 2.49 25.48 -9.36
N THR A 179 2.57 26.62 -8.67
CA THR A 179 1.52 27.08 -7.76
C THR A 179 0.88 28.35 -8.29
N LEU A 180 -0.40 28.30 -8.56
CA LEU A 180 -1.20 29.43 -8.99
C LEU A 180 -2.03 29.97 -7.81
N SER A 181 -1.90 31.25 -7.49
CA SER A 181 -2.77 31.89 -6.50
C SER A 181 -4.22 31.86 -6.94
N GLY A 182 -5.11 31.44 -6.04
CA GLY A 182 -6.55 31.46 -6.29
C GLY A 182 -7.08 32.88 -6.52
N ASP A 183 -6.48 33.87 -5.90
CA ASP A 183 -6.89 35.28 -6.03
C ASP A 183 -6.40 35.92 -7.36
N VAL A 184 -5.36 35.34 -7.98
CA VAL A 184 -4.94 35.68 -9.36
C VAL A 184 -5.84 35.00 -10.37
N LEU A 185 -6.21 33.74 -10.11
CA LEU A 185 -7.07 32.97 -11.02
C LEU A 185 -8.52 33.46 -11.00
N PHE A 186 -9.10 33.69 -9.83
CA PHE A 186 -10.53 33.92 -9.64
C PHE A 186 -10.81 35.09 -8.69
N ALA A 187 -12.00 35.70 -8.81
CA ALA A 187 -12.52 36.52 -7.74
C ALA A 187 -12.84 35.67 -6.51
N PHE A 188 -12.88 36.29 -5.32
CA PHE A 188 -13.14 35.60 -4.06
C PHE A 188 -14.44 34.77 -4.11
N GLY A 189 -14.35 33.50 -3.71
CA GLY A 189 -15.48 32.57 -3.72
C GLY A 189 -15.86 32.02 -5.09
N LYS A 190 -15.16 32.40 -6.16
CA LYS A 190 -15.43 31.99 -7.54
C LYS A 190 -14.51 30.84 -7.96
N ALA A 191 -14.99 30.10 -9.00
CA ALA A 191 -14.29 28.90 -9.49
C ALA A 191 -14.57 28.57 -10.96
N GLY A 192 -15.63 29.10 -11.56
CA GLY A 192 -16.06 28.81 -12.92
C GLY A 192 -15.12 29.33 -13.99
N TYR A 193 -15.18 28.74 -15.18
CA TYR A 193 -14.33 29.14 -16.30
C TYR A 193 -14.54 30.60 -16.73
N GLU A 194 -15.80 31.08 -16.72
CA GLU A 194 -16.15 32.49 -16.96
C GLU A 194 -15.69 33.43 -15.86
N ASP A 195 -15.45 32.94 -14.65
CA ASP A 195 -14.98 33.73 -13.53
C ASP A 195 -13.43 33.90 -13.53
N VAL A 196 -12.74 33.29 -14.49
CA VAL A 196 -11.27 33.35 -14.60
C VAL A 196 -10.84 34.74 -15.04
N ARG A 197 -9.96 35.33 -14.23
CA ARG A 197 -9.37 36.66 -14.47
C ARG A 197 -8.35 36.56 -15.61
N GLU A 198 -8.13 37.68 -16.31
CA GLU A 198 -7.15 37.75 -17.40
C GLU A 198 -5.74 37.42 -16.94
N ASP A 199 -5.36 37.84 -15.74
CA ASP A 199 -4.06 37.50 -15.14
C ASP A 199 -3.90 35.99 -14.94
N GLY A 200 -4.99 35.31 -14.53
CA GLY A 200 -5.03 33.85 -14.39
C GLY A 200 -4.85 33.12 -15.74
N ARG A 201 -5.51 33.63 -16.79
CA ARG A 201 -5.35 33.07 -18.15
C ARG A 201 -3.90 33.20 -18.62
N ARG A 202 -3.30 34.36 -18.42
CA ARG A 202 -1.89 34.62 -18.78
C ARG A 202 -0.94 33.72 -17.98
N ALA A 203 -1.18 33.53 -16.69
CA ALA A 203 -0.35 32.67 -15.83
C ALA A 203 -0.36 31.20 -16.30
N VAL A 204 -1.54 30.66 -16.62
CA VAL A 204 -1.63 29.29 -17.15
C VAL A 204 -1.00 29.16 -18.53
N ALA A 205 -1.21 30.13 -19.43
CA ALA A 205 -0.59 30.13 -20.76
C ALA A 205 0.95 30.21 -20.68
N ALA A 206 1.50 30.95 -19.72
CA ALA A 206 2.94 31.02 -19.47
C ALA A 206 3.52 29.65 -19.06
N ILE A 207 2.86 28.94 -18.13
CA ILE A 207 3.25 27.56 -17.73
C ILE A 207 3.25 26.64 -18.95
N VAL A 208 2.20 26.67 -19.76
CA VAL A 208 2.13 25.82 -20.97
C VAL A 208 3.24 26.15 -21.97
N THR A 209 3.56 27.43 -22.11
CA THR A 209 4.65 27.88 -23.00
C THR A 209 6.01 27.38 -22.50
N GLU A 210 6.26 27.44 -21.20
CA GLU A 210 7.47 26.91 -20.57
C GLU A 210 7.59 25.40 -20.80
N LEU A 211 6.54 24.63 -20.47
CA LEU A 211 6.51 23.19 -20.67
C LEU A 211 6.75 22.76 -22.12
N LYS A 212 6.22 23.53 -23.08
CA LYS A 212 6.46 23.27 -24.51
C LYS A 212 7.89 23.60 -24.94
N LYS A 213 8.49 24.65 -24.36
CA LYS A 213 9.86 25.05 -24.68
C LYS A 213 10.88 24.01 -24.20
N ASP A 214 10.65 23.39 -23.06
CA ASP A 214 11.55 22.38 -22.50
C ASP A 214 11.60 21.09 -23.33
N GLY A 215 10.62 20.88 -24.23
CA GLY A 215 10.59 19.75 -25.16
C GLY A 215 10.48 18.37 -24.49
N VAL A 216 10.24 18.34 -23.18
CA VAL A 216 10.14 17.10 -22.42
C VAL A 216 8.81 16.42 -22.69
N ALA A 217 8.86 15.13 -23.04
CA ALA A 217 7.64 14.34 -23.15
C ALA A 217 6.98 14.23 -21.77
N LEU A 218 5.73 14.65 -21.68
CA LEU A 218 4.96 14.61 -20.44
C LEU A 218 4.21 13.29 -20.31
N ASP A 219 4.23 12.70 -19.12
CA ASP A 219 3.49 11.48 -18.78
C ASP A 219 2.12 11.82 -18.18
N ARG A 220 2.13 12.60 -17.09
CA ARG A 220 0.94 12.93 -16.31
C ARG A 220 1.03 14.33 -15.74
N ILE A 221 -0.14 14.95 -15.58
CA ILE A 221 -0.30 16.18 -14.80
C ILE A 221 -1.39 15.95 -13.74
N ASP A 222 -1.09 16.31 -12.50
CA ASP A 222 -2.07 16.32 -11.42
C ASP A 222 -2.37 17.78 -11.04
N VAL A 223 -3.65 18.16 -11.11
CA VAL A 223 -4.12 19.51 -10.76
C VAL A 223 -4.88 19.43 -9.45
N VAL A 224 -4.39 20.10 -8.43
CA VAL A 224 -4.89 20.02 -7.05
C VAL A 224 -5.42 21.38 -6.59
N GLY A 225 -6.71 21.45 -6.26
CA GLY A 225 -7.34 22.66 -5.73
C GLY A 225 -7.30 22.69 -4.20
N HIS A 226 -6.88 23.84 -3.66
CA HIS A 226 -6.86 24.11 -2.22
C HIS A 226 -7.70 25.36 -1.91
N THR A 227 -8.30 25.38 -0.73
CA THR A 227 -9.10 26.50 -0.22
C THR A 227 -8.57 26.98 1.13
N ASP A 228 -9.04 28.15 1.55
CA ASP A 228 -8.87 28.59 2.92
C ASP A 228 -9.82 27.82 3.89
N PRO A 229 -9.66 27.96 5.21
CA PRO A 229 -10.51 27.26 6.20
C PRO A 229 -11.91 27.85 6.34
N ILE A 230 -12.26 28.91 5.61
CA ILE A 230 -13.54 29.59 5.73
C ILE A 230 -14.64 28.77 5.04
N GLY A 231 -15.71 28.44 5.75
CA GLY A 231 -16.82 27.63 5.24
C GLY A 231 -16.78 26.17 5.70
N SER A 232 -17.70 25.35 5.17
CA SER A 232 -17.77 23.94 5.49
C SER A 232 -16.80 23.11 4.67
N ASP A 233 -16.45 21.90 5.15
CA ASP A 233 -15.57 20.96 4.44
C ASP A 233 -16.13 20.61 3.07
N ALA A 234 -17.43 20.32 2.98
CA ALA A 234 -18.08 19.96 1.72
C ALA A 234 -18.06 21.11 0.70
N ALA A 235 -18.29 22.35 1.15
CA ALA A 235 -18.20 23.52 0.28
C ALA A 235 -16.77 23.76 -0.22
N ASN A 236 -15.79 23.61 0.66
CA ASN A 236 -14.37 23.76 0.32
C ASN A 236 -13.88 22.63 -0.61
N GLU A 237 -14.32 21.40 -0.41
CA GLU A 237 -14.03 20.29 -1.31
C GLU A 237 -14.56 20.58 -2.72
N THR A 238 -15.83 20.98 -2.82
CA THR A 238 -16.45 21.31 -4.11
C THR A 238 -15.76 22.51 -4.78
N LEU A 239 -15.48 23.58 -4.04
CA LEU A 239 -14.83 24.78 -4.56
C LEU A 239 -13.41 24.46 -5.09
N GLY A 240 -12.63 23.70 -4.32
CA GLY A 240 -11.29 23.29 -4.73
C GLY A 240 -11.32 22.41 -5.99
N LEU A 241 -12.26 21.45 -6.05
CA LEU A 241 -12.43 20.58 -7.22
C LEU A 241 -12.81 21.37 -8.47
N THR A 242 -13.77 22.29 -8.39
CA THR A 242 -14.20 23.12 -9.52
C THR A 242 -13.05 23.99 -10.03
N ARG A 243 -12.24 24.57 -9.15
CA ARG A 243 -11.06 25.36 -9.52
C ARG A 243 -10.03 24.49 -10.27
N ALA A 244 -9.77 23.27 -9.77
CA ALA A 244 -8.87 22.34 -10.44
C ALA A 244 -9.39 21.93 -11.83
N GLN A 245 -10.69 21.70 -11.97
CA GLN A 245 -11.33 21.40 -13.27
C GLN A 245 -11.19 22.56 -14.26
N THR A 246 -11.39 23.81 -13.79
CA THR A 246 -11.23 25.00 -14.62
C THR A 246 -9.79 25.16 -15.09
N VAL A 247 -8.80 24.98 -14.20
CA VAL A 247 -7.38 25.04 -14.59
C VAL A 247 -7.03 23.90 -15.56
N ARG A 248 -7.55 22.68 -15.36
CA ARG A 248 -7.38 21.58 -16.33
C ARG A 248 -7.88 21.96 -17.72
N GLN A 249 -9.08 22.55 -17.81
CA GLN A 249 -9.65 23.01 -19.07
C GLN A 249 -8.73 24.04 -19.74
N MET A 250 -8.22 25.02 -19.00
CA MET A 250 -7.32 26.04 -19.51
C MET A 250 -6.00 25.45 -20.04
N LEU A 251 -5.43 24.45 -19.34
CA LEU A 251 -4.22 23.73 -19.80
C LEU A 251 -4.46 23.05 -21.17
N ILE A 252 -5.60 22.38 -21.33
CA ILE A 252 -5.97 21.71 -22.59
C ILE A 252 -6.17 22.73 -23.70
N GLU A 253 -6.93 23.80 -23.46
CA GLU A 253 -7.20 24.86 -24.45
C GLU A 253 -5.94 25.63 -24.85
N SER A 254 -4.96 25.74 -23.96
CA SER A 254 -3.64 26.28 -24.26
C SER A 254 -2.77 25.32 -25.11
N GLY A 255 -3.32 24.18 -25.48
CA GLY A 255 -2.71 23.21 -26.40
C GLY A 255 -1.66 22.33 -25.71
N LEU A 256 -1.84 22.03 -24.45
CA LEU A 256 -1.02 21.03 -23.74
C LEU A 256 -1.52 19.63 -24.07
N SER A 257 -0.65 18.80 -24.68
CA SER A 257 -0.94 17.40 -25.00
C SER A 257 -0.15 16.49 -24.06
N VAL A 258 -0.86 15.74 -23.23
CA VAL A 258 -0.26 14.81 -22.26
C VAL A 258 -1.06 13.52 -22.18
N GLY A 259 -0.44 12.46 -21.66
CA GLY A 259 -1.08 11.15 -21.49
C GLY A 259 -2.31 11.21 -20.58
N SER A 260 -2.25 11.95 -19.47
CA SER A 260 -3.40 12.17 -18.59
C SER A 260 -3.28 13.48 -17.80
N ILE A 261 -4.43 14.14 -17.57
CA ILE A 261 -4.55 15.23 -16.60
C ILE A 261 -5.60 14.86 -15.57
N THR A 262 -5.18 14.57 -14.35
CA THR A 262 -6.08 14.28 -13.23
C THR A 262 -6.43 15.55 -12.48
N VAL A 263 -7.57 15.56 -11.80
CA VAL A 263 -8.01 16.67 -10.95
C VAL A 263 -8.43 16.13 -9.59
N GLN A 264 -8.06 16.85 -8.54
CA GLN A 264 -8.47 16.54 -7.18
C GLN A 264 -8.60 17.80 -6.34
N SER A 265 -9.28 17.70 -5.23
CA SER A 265 -9.36 18.75 -4.21
C SER A 265 -8.75 18.26 -2.90
N LYS A 266 -8.08 19.15 -2.23
CA LYS A 266 -7.67 18.99 -0.82
C LYS A 266 -8.56 19.86 0.09
N GLY A 267 -9.43 20.67 -0.51
CA GLY A 267 -10.24 21.62 0.26
C GLY A 267 -9.35 22.40 1.22
N ARG A 268 -9.71 22.42 2.49
CA ARG A 268 -8.94 23.05 3.57
C ARG A 268 -8.01 22.12 4.36
N ARG A 269 -7.75 20.90 3.86
CA ARG A 269 -6.96 19.90 4.60
C ARG A 269 -5.46 20.16 4.62
N GLU A 270 -4.94 20.96 3.69
CA GLU A 270 -3.52 21.26 3.55
C GLU A 270 -3.29 22.77 3.51
N LEU A 271 -3.38 23.39 4.68
CA LEU A 271 -3.16 24.83 4.85
C LEU A 271 -1.67 25.16 4.82
N LEU A 272 -1.30 26.29 4.21
CA LEU A 272 0.03 26.88 4.29
C LEU A 272 0.13 27.87 5.46
N VAL A 273 -1.02 28.47 5.85
CA VAL A 273 -1.15 29.38 6.96
C VAL A 273 -2.39 28.97 7.75
N ASP A 274 -2.26 28.73 9.05
CA ASP A 274 -3.32 28.24 9.94
C ASP A 274 -3.51 29.09 11.21
N ASP A 275 -2.65 30.09 11.43
CA ASP A 275 -2.61 30.95 12.62
C ASP A 275 -3.27 32.34 12.39
N CYS A 276 -4.14 32.45 11.40
CA CYS A 276 -4.79 33.72 11.05
C CYS A 276 -5.81 34.15 12.12
N LEU A 277 -5.65 35.38 12.60
CA LEU A 277 -6.52 36.02 13.60
C LEU A 277 -7.06 37.35 13.10
N GLY A 278 -8.19 37.79 13.67
CA GLY A 278 -8.74 39.11 13.41
C GLY A 278 -10.20 39.11 12.93
N ASN A 279 -10.62 40.26 12.39
CA ASN A 279 -11.94 40.34 11.77
C ASN A 279 -12.02 39.61 10.42
N ARG A 280 -13.21 39.52 9.84
CA ARG A 280 -13.42 38.75 8.59
C ARG A 280 -12.50 39.21 7.45
N GLN A 281 -12.28 40.52 7.29
CA GLN A 281 -11.43 41.01 6.21
C GLN A 281 -9.96 40.61 6.43
N GLN A 282 -9.48 40.72 7.67
CA GLN A 282 -8.13 40.31 8.06
C GLN A 282 -7.94 38.78 7.87
N LEU A 283 -8.94 37.99 8.25
CA LEU A 283 -8.91 36.53 8.02
C LEU A 283 -8.83 36.20 6.53
N ILE A 284 -9.64 36.84 5.68
CA ILE A 284 -9.61 36.64 4.23
C ILE A 284 -8.24 36.98 3.65
N ALA A 285 -7.65 38.10 4.06
CA ALA A 285 -6.34 38.55 3.59
C ALA A 285 -5.22 37.58 4.05
N CYS A 286 -5.19 37.25 5.33
CA CYS A 286 -4.20 36.34 5.92
C CYS A 286 -4.22 34.95 5.28
N ASN A 287 -5.41 34.41 5.00
CA ASN A 287 -5.59 33.10 4.40
C ASN A 287 -5.41 33.05 2.87
N SER A 288 -5.01 34.16 2.24
CA SER A 288 -4.77 34.21 0.78
C SER A 288 -3.84 33.10 0.26
N PRO A 289 -2.72 32.75 0.92
CA PRO A 289 -1.83 31.68 0.45
C PRO A 289 -2.48 30.30 0.40
N ASN A 290 -3.50 30.07 1.23
CA ASN A 290 -4.23 28.78 1.25
C ASN A 290 -5.08 28.60 -0.02
N ARG A 291 -5.59 29.69 -0.60
CA ARG A 291 -6.36 29.69 -1.84
C ARG A 291 -5.43 29.58 -3.04
N ARG A 292 -5.18 28.34 -3.48
CA ARG A 292 -4.25 28.06 -4.56
C ARG A 292 -4.69 26.86 -5.40
N VAL A 293 -4.16 26.77 -6.60
CA VAL A 293 -4.19 25.55 -7.42
C VAL A 293 -2.76 25.14 -7.67
N VAL A 294 -2.43 23.90 -7.37
CA VAL A 294 -1.11 23.32 -7.57
C VAL A 294 -1.18 22.40 -8.80
N ILE A 295 -0.23 22.60 -9.73
CA ILE A 295 -0.07 21.79 -10.92
C ILE A 295 1.23 21.01 -10.77
N GLN A 296 1.15 19.69 -10.70
CA GLN A 296 2.29 18.78 -10.60
C GLN A 296 2.49 18.09 -11.95
N VAL A 297 3.62 18.35 -12.58
CA VAL A 297 3.94 17.87 -13.93
C VAL A 297 4.99 16.78 -13.86
N TYR A 298 4.65 15.61 -14.37
CA TYR A 298 5.54 14.45 -14.39
C TYR A 298 6.05 14.22 -15.81
N ALA A 299 7.36 14.23 -15.95
CA ALA A 299 8.01 13.90 -17.21
C ALA A 299 7.92 12.39 -17.50
N ARG A 300 7.79 12.03 -18.79
CA ARG A 300 7.93 10.64 -19.22
C ARG A 300 9.40 10.22 -19.10
N ARG A 301 9.64 9.06 -18.54
CA ARG A 301 10.97 8.43 -18.59
C ARG A 301 11.15 7.76 -19.96
N GLU A 302 12.28 7.99 -20.55
CA GLU A 302 12.76 7.25 -21.72
C GLU A 302 13.23 5.85 -21.33
#